data_09e627788386aaa0311fba61e621a388
#
_entry.id   09e627788386aaa0311fba61e621a388
#
_cell.length_a   1.000
_cell.length_b   1.000
_cell.length_c   1.000
_cell.angle_alpha   90.00
_cell.angle_beta   90.00
_cell.angle_gamma   90.00
#
_symmetry.space_group_name_H-M   'P 1'
#
loop_
_entity.id
_entity.type
_entity.pdbx_description
1 polymer ?
#
loop_
_entity_poly.entity_id
_entity_poly.type
_entity_poly.pdbx_seq_one_letter_code
_entity_poly.pdbx_strand_id
1 'polypeptide(L)'
;MIHKGDKFMVHWVGHESCYVDRLYEVAGIIDDCHCSRPSWLTGQPETPRAAHCHISARLVRSPLKWHDDGLHWFNDIDPQTLHSIISPDFWLEIVRQPGDQLSLF
;
A
#
# COMPACT_ATOMS: atom_id res chain seq x y z
N MET A 1 0.85 -12.83 -1.70
CA MET A 1 -0.26 -11.87 -1.57
C MET A 1 -0.17 -11.18 -0.21
N ILE A 2 -0.53 -9.91 -0.14
CA ILE A 2 -0.50 -9.15 1.11
C ILE A 2 -1.72 -9.49 1.98
N HIS A 3 -1.51 -9.53 3.31
CA HIS A 3 -2.56 -9.89 4.28
C HIS A 3 -2.53 -8.93 5.46
N LYS A 4 -3.63 -8.88 6.18
CA LYS A 4 -3.71 -8.14 7.44
C LYS A 4 -2.60 -8.62 8.39
N GLY A 5 -1.89 -7.67 9.00
CA GLY A 5 -0.76 -7.94 9.88
C GLY A 5 0.59 -7.95 9.18
N ASP A 6 0.62 -8.04 7.86
CA ASP A 6 1.88 -7.92 7.11
C ASP A 6 2.46 -6.53 7.26
N LYS A 7 3.78 -6.45 7.28
CA LYS A 7 4.49 -5.18 7.29
C LYS A 7 5.08 -4.92 5.93
N PHE A 8 5.07 -3.65 5.53
CA PHE A 8 5.58 -3.28 4.21
C PHE A 8 6.23 -1.90 4.25
N MET A 9 7.11 -1.70 3.28
CA MET A 9 7.69 -0.41 2.95
C MET A 9 7.12 0.07 1.62
N VAL A 10 7.14 1.38 1.41
CA VAL A 10 6.61 2.00 0.20
C VAL A 10 7.78 2.50 -0.65
N HIS A 11 7.70 2.20 -1.94
CA HIS A 11 8.65 2.70 -2.94
C HIS A 11 7.91 3.57 -3.95
N TRP A 12 8.44 4.75 -4.20
CA TRP A 12 7.87 5.67 -5.17
C TRP A 12 9.02 6.32 -5.94
N VAL A 13 9.28 5.84 -7.15
CA VAL A 13 10.41 6.31 -7.99
C VAL A 13 10.30 7.81 -8.20
N GLY A 14 11.41 8.53 -7.96
CA GLY A 14 11.43 9.99 -8.02
C GLY A 14 10.93 10.70 -6.76
N HIS A 15 10.38 9.96 -5.82
CA HIS A 15 9.85 10.50 -4.56
C HIS A 15 10.26 9.65 -3.36
N GLU A 16 11.44 9.04 -3.43
CA GLU A 16 11.90 8.07 -2.44
C GLU A 16 11.95 8.66 -1.02
N SER A 17 12.29 9.94 -0.92
CA SER A 17 12.39 10.62 0.39
C SER A 17 11.04 10.71 1.13
N CYS A 18 9.92 10.58 0.41
CA CYS A 18 8.59 10.67 1.05
C CYS A 18 8.32 9.49 1.98
N TYR A 19 8.92 8.34 1.71
CA TYR A 19 8.61 7.09 2.41
C TYR A 19 9.85 6.38 2.95
N VAL A 20 11.04 6.96 2.80
CA VAL A 20 12.28 6.30 3.23
C VAL A 20 12.23 5.98 4.72
N ASP A 21 12.66 4.79 5.08
CA ASP A 21 12.72 4.29 6.47
C ASP A 21 11.39 4.29 7.20
N ARG A 22 10.28 4.30 6.47
CA ARG A 22 8.95 4.15 7.07
C ARG A 22 8.47 2.73 6.89
N LEU A 23 8.00 2.14 7.99
CA LEU A 23 7.43 0.79 7.99
C LEU A 23 5.97 0.87 8.39
N TYR A 24 5.10 0.24 7.62
CA TYR A 24 3.67 0.20 7.86
C TYR A 24 3.23 -1.23 8.15
N GLU A 25 2.14 -1.36 8.90
CA GLU A 25 1.51 -2.65 9.16
C GLU A 25 0.08 -2.61 8.64
N VAL A 26 -0.31 -3.63 7.88
CA VAL A 26 -1.64 -3.71 7.29
C VAL A 26 -2.69 -3.86 8.39
N ALA A 27 -3.62 -2.92 8.46
CA ALA A 27 -4.76 -2.96 9.37
C ALA A 27 -5.99 -3.57 8.73
N GLY A 28 -6.17 -3.39 7.43
CA GLY A 28 -7.28 -3.98 6.71
C GLY A 28 -7.07 -3.91 5.20
N ILE A 29 -7.81 -4.74 4.49
CA ILE A 29 -7.75 -4.80 3.03
C ILE A 29 -9.17 -4.86 2.49
N ILE A 30 -9.48 -3.99 1.52
CA ILE A 30 -10.68 -4.12 0.69
C ILE A 30 -10.19 -4.70 -0.63
N ASP A 31 -10.46 -5.97 -0.83
CA ASP A 31 -9.97 -6.74 -1.97
C ASP A 31 -10.99 -6.77 -3.11
N ASP A 32 -10.52 -7.14 -4.29
CA ASP A 32 -11.35 -7.36 -5.49
C ASP A 32 -12.27 -6.17 -5.78
N CYS A 33 -11.73 -4.96 -5.69
CA CYS A 33 -12.47 -3.74 -5.96
C CYS A 33 -12.35 -3.36 -7.42
N HIS A 34 -13.45 -2.89 -8.01
CA HIS A 34 -13.51 -2.40 -9.39
C HIS A 34 -14.05 -0.96 -9.45
N CYS A 35 -13.89 -0.20 -8.37
CA CYS A 35 -14.40 1.15 -8.31
C CYS A 35 -13.81 2.03 -9.41
N SER A 36 -14.62 2.98 -9.88
CA SER A 36 -14.20 3.94 -10.89
C SER A 36 -13.68 5.21 -10.25
N ARG A 37 -12.89 5.96 -11.01
CA ARG A 37 -12.53 7.30 -10.61
C ARG A 37 -13.75 8.22 -10.77
N PRO A 38 -13.99 9.15 -9.84
CA PRO A 38 -15.03 10.15 -10.03
C PRO A 38 -14.81 10.96 -11.31
N SER A 39 -15.87 11.15 -12.09
CA SER A 39 -15.77 11.86 -13.36
C SER A 39 -15.32 13.32 -13.19
N TRP A 40 -15.63 13.93 -12.04
CA TRP A 40 -15.23 15.30 -11.77
C TRP A 40 -13.71 15.47 -11.63
N LEU A 41 -12.99 14.40 -11.31
CA LEU A 41 -11.52 14.43 -11.23
C LEU A 41 -10.85 14.36 -12.59
N THR A 42 -11.47 13.64 -13.53
CA THR A 42 -10.84 13.32 -14.80
C THR A 42 -11.46 14.07 -15.97
N GLY A 43 -12.68 14.61 -15.79
CA GLY A 43 -13.47 15.19 -16.89
C GLY A 43 -13.98 14.15 -17.89
N GLN A 44 -13.84 12.85 -17.56
CA GLN A 44 -14.26 11.75 -18.41
C GLN A 44 -15.42 11.00 -17.76
N PRO A 45 -16.25 10.28 -18.53
CA PRO A 45 -17.26 9.41 -17.95
C PRO A 45 -16.62 8.39 -17.01
N GLU A 46 -17.33 8.04 -15.94
CA GLU A 46 -16.86 6.99 -15.04
C GLU A 46 -16.83 5.65 -15.77
N THR A 47 -15.70 4.97 -15.67
CA THR A 47 -15.54 3.62 -16.20
C THR A 47 -14.96 2.72 -15.12
N PRO A 48 -15.46 1.48 -14.99
CA PRO A 48 -14.87 0.54 -14.05
C PRO A 48 -13.39 0.31 -14.37
N ARG A 49 -12.56 0.27 -13.32
CA ARG A 49 -11.13 0.02 -13.45
C ARG A 49 -10.84 -1.47 -13.27
N ALA A 50 -9.61 -1.89 -13.59
CA ALA A 50 -9.15 -3.24 -13.32
C ALA A 50 -9.28 -3.58 -11.84
N ALA A 51 -9.34 -4.87 -11.53
CA ALA A 51 -9.39 -5.33 -10.15
C ALA A 51 -8.19 -4.81 -9.37
N HIS A 52 -8.44 -4.27 -8.19
CA HIS A 52 -7.40 -3.72 -7.33
C HIS A 52 -7.84 -3.86 -5.88
N CYS A 53 -6.93 -3.55 -4.96
CA CYS A 53 -7.27 -3.50 -3.54
C CYS A 53 -6.97 -2.13 -2.96
N HIS A 54 -7.60 -1.84 -1.83
CA HIS A 54 -7.34 -0.68 -1.00
C HIS A 54 -6.83 -1.19 0.33
N ILE A 55 -5.68 -0.69 0.76
CA ILE A 55 -5.01 -1.17 1.97
C ILE A 55 -5.01 -0.04 3.00
N SER A 56 -5.55 -0.32 4.19
CA SER A 56 -5.38 0.57 5.32
C SER A 56 -4.24 0.04 6.18
N ALA A 57 -3.40 0.93 6.66
CA ALA A 57 -2.20 0.55 7.40
C ALA A 57 -1.86 1.59 8.46
N ARG A 58 -1.14 1.17 9.49
CA ARG A 58 -0.59 2.02 10.52
C ARG A 58 0.91 2.15 10.36
N LEU A 59 1.42 3.34 10.63
CA LEU A 59 2.86 3.58 10.66
C LEU A 59 3.42 2.97 11.95
N VAL A 60 4.32 2.00 11.82
CA VAL A 60 4.93 1.34 12.97
C VAL A 60 6.38 1.74 13.19
N ARG A 61 7.03 2.33 12.20
CA ARG A 61 8.38 2.87 12.31
C ARG A 61 8.56 4.05 11.38
N SER A 62 9.18 5.12 11.86
CA SER A 62 9.46 6.31 11.08
C SER A 62 10.78 6.91 11.52
N PRO A 63 11.55 7.54 10.61
CA PRO A 63 12.74 8.28 11.01
C PRO A 63 12.41 9.54 11.82
N LEU A 64 11.15 9.99 11.78
CA LEU A 64 10.70 11.14 12.54
C LEU A 64 10.39 10.73 13.97
N LYS A 65 10.61 11.68 14.89
CA LYS A 65 10.40 11.41 16.32
C LYS A 65 8.91 11.42 16.73
N TRP A 66 8.06 12.05 15.92
CA TRP A 66 6.63 12.05 16.19
C TRP A 66 6.02 10.71 15.78
N HIS A 67 4.95 10.36 16.46
CA HIS A 67 4.21 9.13 16.19
C HIS A 67 2.83 9.48 15.64
N ASP A 68 2.45 8.79 14.58
CA ASP A 68 1.16 8.96 13.93
C ASP A 68 0.34 7.69 14.15
N ASP A 69 -0.73 7.80 14.94
CA ASP A 69 -1.62 6.69 15.25
C ASP A 69 -2.74 6.50 14.23
N GLY A 70 -2.82 7.39 13.23
CA GLY A 70 -3.87 7.34 12.23
C GLY A 70 -3.69 6.21 11.23
N LEU A 71 -4.78 5.90 10.53
CA LEU A 71 -4.74 4.97 9.42
C LEU A 71 -4.34 5.73 8.16
N HIS A 72 -3.45 5.10 7.39
CA HIS A 72 -3.05 5.56 6.07
C HIS A 72 -3.66 4.63 5.03
N TRP A 73 -4.20 5.20 3.95
CA TRP A 73 -4.79 4.42 2.88
C TRP A 73 -3.84 4.37 1.69
N PHE A 74 -3.61 3.17 1.21
CA PHE A 74 -2.85 2.91 -0.03
C PHE A 74 -3.84 2.32 -1.02
N ASN A 75 -4.30 3.16 -1.93
CA ASN A 75 -5.41 2.85 -2.82
C ASN A 75 -4.93 2.34 -4.17
N ASP A 76 -5.80 1.62 -4.86
CA ASP A 76 -5.59 1.23 -6.25
C ASP A 76 -4.34 0.37 -6.45
N ILE A 77 -4.16 -0.60 -5.57
CA ILE A 77 -2.99 -1.50 -5.58
C ILE A 77 -3.38 -2.81 -6.26
N ASP A 78 -2.53 -3.26 -7.20
CA ASP A 78 -2.69 -4.58 -7.80
C ASP A 78 -2.35 -5.64 -6.74
N PRO A 79 -3.29 -6.53 -6.40
CA PRO A 79 -3.06 -7.51 -5.32
C PRO A 79 -1.98 -8.54 -5.63
N GLN A 80 -1.61 -8.72 -6.89
CA GLN A 80 -0.58 -9.69 -7.29
C GLN A 80 0.80 -9.08 -7.32
N THR A 81 0.95 -7.89 -7.89
CA THR A 81 2.25 -7.26 -8.08
C THR A 81 2.59 -6.26 -6.99
N LEU A 82 1.59 -5.79 -6.25
CA LEU A 82 1.67 -4.73 -5.24
C LEU A 82 2.08 -3.37 -5.83
N HIS A 83 2.04 -3.24 -7.14
CA HIS A 83 2.19 -1.95 -7.81
C HIS A 83 0.84 -1.24 -7.89
N SER A 84 0.88 0.09 -7.89
CA SER A 84 -0.31 0.89 -8.18
C SER A 84 -0.79 0.60 -9.61
N ILE A 85 -2.10 0.42 -9.80
CA ILE A 85 -2.68 0.27 -11.15
C ILE A 85 -2.72 1.60 -11.90
N ILE A 86 -2.47 2.72 -11.21
CA ILE A 86 -2.49 4.07 -11.79
C ILE A 86 -1.08 4.53 -12.10
N SER A 87 -0.15 4.31 -11.16
CA SER A 87 1.24 4.73 -11.25
C SER A 87 2.16 3.54 -10.96
N PRO A 88 2.63 2.82 -11.99
CA PRO A 88 3.46 1.62 -11.76
C PRO A 88 4.79 1.91 -11.06
N ASP A 89 5.20 3.19 -10.98
CA ASP A 89 6.38 3.60 -10.24
C ASP A 89 6.18 3.63 -8.72
N PHE A 90 4.97 3.34 -8.26
CA PHE A 90 4.61 3.26 -6.84
C PHE A 90 4.27 1.81 -6.51
N TRP A 91 4.98 1.24 -5.55
CA TRP A 91 4.69 -0.14 -5.14
C TRP A 91 5.00 -0.37 -3.67
N LEU A 92 4.45 -1.47 -3.14
CA LEU A 92 4.65 -1.89 -1.76
C LEU A 92 5.58 -3.10 -1.73
N GLU A 93 6.50 -3.10 -0.78
CA GLU A 93 7.41 -4.23 -0.56
C GLU A 93 7.11 -4.84 0.81
N ILE A 94 6.70 -6.10 0.83
CA ILE A 94 6.44 -6.81 2.09
C ILE A 94 7.78 -7.09 2.77
N VAL A 95 7.87 -6.70 4.04
CA VAL A 95 9.07 -6.90 4.85
C VAL A 95 8.79 -8.03 5.84
N ARG A 96 9.60 -9.07 5.77
CA ARG A 96 9.46 -10.21 6.69
C ARG A 96 10.37 -10.01 7.89
N GLN A 97 9.85 -10.38 9.05
CA GLN A 97 10.63 -10.36 10.28
C GLN A 97 11.61 -11.54 10.28
N PRO A 98 12.79 -11.38 10.88
CA PRO A 98 13.73 -12.50 11.00
C PRO A 98 13.13 -13.74 11.66
N GLY A 99 12.23 -13.55 12.63
CA GLY A 99 11.53 -14.66 13.26
C GLY A 99 10.65 -15.45 12.31
N ASP A 100 10.04 -14.79 11.34
CA ASP A 100 9.20 -15.44 10.33
C ASP A 100 10.03 -16.38 9.46
N GLN A 101 11.26 -15.98 9.14
CA GLN A 101 12.17 -16.82 8.37
C GLN A 101 12.55 -18.06 9.15
N LEU A 102 12.81 -17.91 10.44
CA LEU A 102 13.18 -19.02 11.30
C LEU A 102 12.05 -20.03 11.46
N SER A 103 10.81 -19.60 11.40
CA SER A 103 9.65 -20.46 11.53
C SER A 103 9.49 -21.42 10.34
N LEU A 104 10.18 -21.19 9.24
CA LEU A 104 10.16 -22.06 8.08
C LEU A 104 11.07 -23.27 8.21
N PHE A 105 11.86 -23.31 9.22
CA PHE A 105 12.82 -24.38 9.50
C PHE A 105 12.44 -25.10 10.78
#